data_589960c1565ff83b3e4d6a12a45a7d8f
#
_entry.id   589960c1565ff83b3e4d6a12a45a7d8f
#
_cell.length_a   1.000
_cell.length_b   1.000
_cell.length_c   1.000
_cell.angle_alpha   90.00
_cell.angle_beta   90.00
_cell.angle_gamma   90.00
#
_symmetry.space_group_name_H-M   'P 1'
#
loop_
_entity.id
_entity.type
_entity.pdbx_description
1 polymer ?
#
loop_
_entity_poly.entity_id
_entity_poly.type
_entity_poly.pdbx_seq_one_letter_code
_entity_poly.pdbx_strand_id
1 'polypeptide(L)'
;EKERDMELILASGSPRRREILENLGYTVIRLKADIDETPHHLESAAAYVARMAAEKNTAALLQWQAQHRHAPEYPILSADTTVALHNHILGKPESAEHAREMLQNLSGSVHQVLTAVSVHWQGHTYHHTQQSDVAFKTLNEAEISAYIAGGEPMDKAGAYGIQGLGGVFVADLRGSFTGVMGLPVYETMALLAQCGLAVPPFQTA
;
A
#
# COMPACT_ATOMS: atom_id res chain seq x y z
N GLU A 1 -5.69 28.19 -9.84
CA GLU A 1 -6.73 27.20 -9.47
C GLU A 1 -6.37 25.79 -9.95
N LYS A 2 -5.85 25.62 -11.20
CA LYS A 2 -5.47 24.32 -11.74
C LYS A 2 -4.34 23.59 -10.96
N GLU A 3 -3.41 24.31 -10.33
CA GLU A 3 -2.31 23.67 -9.57
C GLU A 3 -2.77 23.02 -8.26
N ARG A 4 -3.80 23.58 -7.60
CA ARG A 4 -4.31 23.07 -6.31
C ARG A 4 -5.01 21.71 -6.43
N ASP A 5 -5.64 21.45 -7.58
CA ASP A 5 -6.39 20.20 -7.80
C ASP A 5 -5.49 18.96 -7.99
N MET A 6 -4.17 19.18 -8.09
CA MET A 6 -3.16 18.15 -8.28
C MET A 6 -2.31 17.90 -7.03
N GLU A 7 -2.63 18.51 -5.91
CA GLU A 7 -1.90 18.34 -4.65
C GLU A 7 -2.61 17.35 -3.74
N LEU A 8 -1.83 16.45 -3.14
CA LEU A 8 -2.30 15.43 -2.20
C LEU A 8 -1.41 15.40 -0.97
N ILE A 9 -2.02 15.21 0.20
CA ILE A 9 -1.31 14.86 1.42
C ILE A 9 -1.25 13.33 1.47
N LEU A 10 -0.05 12.77 1.43
CA LEU A 10 0.17 11.32 1.52
C LEU A 10 0.54 10.94 2.95
N ALA A 11 -0.39 10.28 3.64
CA ALA A 11 -0.20 9.76 4.99
C ALA A 11 0.47 8.37 4.95
N SER A 12 1.66 8.30 4.39
CA SER A 12 2.45 7.08 4.27
C SER A 12 3.94 7.40 4.17
N GLY A 13 4.76 6.56 4.77
CA GLY A 13 6.22 6.62 4.62
C GLY A 13 6.75 5.87 3.40
N SER A 14 5.88 5.21 2.62
CA SER A 14 6.28 4.39 1.47
C SER A 14 6.79 5.25 0.31
N PRO A 15 8.06 5.10 -0.09
CA PRO A 15 8.58 5.80 -1.26
C PRO A 15 7.92 5.32 -2.56
N ARG A 16 7.46 4.08 -2.63
CA ARG A 16 6.77 3.53 -3.81
C ARG A 16 5.43 4.22 -4.06
N ARG A 17 4.63 4.43 -3.01
CA ARG A 17 3.35 5.14 -3.13
C ARG A 17 3.53 6.58 -3.58
N ARG A 18 4.52 7.26 -3.03
CA ARG A 18 4.89 8.60 -3.44
C ARG A 18 5.27 8.65 -4.92
N GLU A 19 6.15 7.75 -5.35
CA GLU A 19 6.60 7.67 -6.74
C GLU A 19 5.43 7.41 -7.71
N ILE A 20 4.53 6.50 -7.37
CA ILE A 20 3.33 6.23 -8.18
C ILE A 20 2.51 7.50 -8.38
N LEU A 21 2.23 8.24 -7.30
CA LEU A 21 1.43 9.47 -7.37
C LEU A 21 2.15 10.58 -8.14
N GLU A 22 3.45 10.76 -7.92
CA GLU A 22 4.25 11.75 -8.64
C GLU A 22 4.31 11.43 -10.14
N ASN A 23 4.47 10.17 -10.52
CA ASN A 23 4.45 9.74 -11.91
C ASN A 23 3.09 9.97 -12.59
N LEU A 24 2.01 10.02 -11.82
CA LEU A 24 0.67 10.37 -12.32
C LEU A 24 0.46 11.88 -12.46
N GLY A 25 1.40 12.70 -11.98
CA GLY A 25 1.36 14.15 -12.09
C GLY A 25 0.90 14.88 -10.82
N TYR A 26 0.73 14.16 -9.69
CA TYR A 26 0.38 14.80 -8.42
C TYR A 26 1.60 15.39 -7.72
N THR A 27 1.40 16.51 -7.06
CA THR A 27 2.34 17.06 -6.09
C THR A 27 2.01 16.45 -4.72
N VAL A 28 2.97 15.76 -4.13
CA VAL A 28 2.77 14.99 -2.90
C VAL A 28 3.37 15.72 -1.71
N ILE A 29 2.50 16.03 -0.73
CA ILE A 29 2.89 16.53 0.58
C ILE A 29 2.92 15.33 1.53
N ARG A 30 4.08 15.03 2.09
CA ARG A 30 4.21 13.88 3.01
C ARG A 30 3.82 14.27 4.42
N LEU A 31 2.99 13.45 5.03
CA LEU A 31 2.59 13.57 6.42
C LEU A 31 2.53 12.17 7.03
N LYS A 32 3.60 11.75 7.68
CA LYS A 32 3.62 10.45 8.34
C LYS A 32 3.01 10.58 9.74
N ALA A 33 2.01 9.74 10.00
CA ALA A 33 1.43 9.57 11.33
C ALA A 33 1.57 8.11 11.74
N ASP A 34 2.10 7.88 12.93
CA ASP A 34 2.30 6.53 13.46
C ASP A 34 1.04 6.05 14.16
N ILE A 35 0.73 4.77 13.95
CA ILE A 35 -0.39 4.06 14.61
C ILE A 35 0.10 2.71 15.11
N ASP A 36 -0.70 2.08 15.96
CA ASP A 36 -0.48 0.68 16.35
C ASP A 36 -0.92 -0.23 15.19
N GLU A 37 0.02 -0.93 14.59
CA GLU A 37 -0.21 -1.82 13.45
C GLU A 37 -0.44 -3.29 13.88
N THR A 38 -0.64 -3.55 15.16
CA THR A 38 -0.88 -4.91 15.66
C THR A 38 -2.23 -5.44 15.18
N PRO A 39 -2.28 -6.61 14.51
CA PRO A 39 -3.55 -7.26 14.17
C PRO A 39 -4.36 -7.60 15.43
N HIS A 40 -5.68 -7.48 15.33
CA HIS A 40 -6.57 -7.97 16.38
C HIS A 40 -6.70 -9.50 16.32
N HIS A 41 -7.08 -10.10 17.42
CA HIS A 41 -7.32 -11.54 17.47
C HIS A 41 -8.39 -11.94 16.43
N LEU A 42 -8.09 -12.95 15.60
CA LEU A 42 -8.94 -13.46 14.53
C LEU A 42 -9.35 -12.43 13.46
N GLU A 43 -8.65 -11.30 13.37
CA GLU A 43 -8.91 -10.31 12.33
C GLU A 43 -8.51 -10.87 10.95
N SER A 44 -9.43 -10.80 9.97
CA SER A 44 -9.11 -11.18 8.59
C SER A 44 -8.12 -10.20 7.96
N ALA A 45 -7.39 -10.65 6.95
CA ALA A 45 -6.47 -9.78 6.22
C ALA A 45 -7.20 -8.56 5.62
N ALA A 46 -8.40 -8.76 5.07
CA ALA A 46 -9.21 -7.67 4.50
C ALA A 46 -9.65 -6.66 5.58
N ALA A 47 -10.12 -7.13 6.72
CA ALA A 47 -10.50 -6.25 7.83
C ALA A 47 -9.28 -5.50 8.39
N TYR A 48 -8.16 -6.19 8.56
CA TYR A 48 -6.92 -5.62 9.06
C TYR A 48 -6.40 -4.50 8.16
N VAL A 49 -6.26 -4.75 6.87
CA VAL A 49 -5.70 -3.76 5.94
C VAL A 49 -6.61 -2.54 5.79
N ALA A 50 -7.93 -2.74 5.80
CA ALA A 50 -8.91 -1.65 5.77
C ALA A 50 -8.82 -0.79 7.03
N ARG A 51 -8.72 -1.42 8.20
CA ARG A 51 -8.54 -0.73 9.48
C ARG A 51 -7.24 0.06 9.51
N MET A 52 -6.13 -0.51 9.02
CA MET A 52 -4.84 0.18 8.97
C MET A 52 -4.90 1.44 8.12
N ALA A 53 -5.44 1.36 6.90
CA ALA A 53 -5.58 2.52 6.03
C ALA A 53 -6.47 3.61 6.66
N ALA A 54 -7.59 3.22 7.28
CA ALA A 54 -8.51 4.14 7.94
C ALA A 54 -7.87 4.81 9.17
N GLU A 55 -7.19 4.07 10.02
CA GLU A 55 -6.53 4.60 11.21
C GLU A 55 -5.37 5.53 10.87
N LYS A 56 -4.58 5.20 9.84
CA LYS A 56 -3.52 6.08 9.32
C LYS A 56 -4.09 7.39 8.80
N ASN A 57 -5.23 7.34 8.12
CA ASN A 57 -5.91 8.54 7.63
C ASN A 57 -6.38 9.43 8.78
N THR A 58 -7.06 8.85 9.77
CA THR A 58 -7.52 9.56 10.96
C THR A 58 -6.36 10.19 11.74
N ALA A 59 -5.28 9.44 11.95
CA ALA A 59 -4.10 9.94 12.65
C ALA A 59 -3.45 11.12 11.92
N ALA A 60 -3.36 11.04 10.59
CA ALA A 60 -2.83 12.13 9.76
C ALA A 60 -3.71 13.39 9.82
N LEU A 61 -5.04 13.21 9.77
CA LEU A 61 -5.98 14.33 9.92
C LEU A 61 -5.83 15.04 11.26
N LEU A 62 -5.76 14.29 12.35
CA LEU A 62 -5.56 14.84 13.69
C LEU A 62 -4.21 15.57 13.81
N GLN A 63 -3.15 14.99 13.24
CA GLN A 63 -1.83 15.64 13.23
C GLN A 63 -1.83 16.93 12.43
N TRP A 64 -2.50 16.96 11.26
CA TRP A 64 -2.64 18.17 10.46
C TRP A 64 -3.37 19.27 11.24
N GLN A 65 -4.51 18.95 11.84
CA GLN A 65 -5.31 19.89 12.62
C GLN A 65 -4.54 20.47 13.82
N ALA A 66 -3.73 19.64 14.50
CA ALA A 66 -2.90 20.08 15.61
C ALA A 66 -1.80 21.05 15.16
N GLN A 67 -1.22 20.84 13.98
CA GLN A 67 -0.13 21.66 13.44
C GLN A 67 -0.63 22.97 12.80
N HIS A 68 -1.76 22.94 12.12
CA HIS A 68 -2.24 24.06 11.29
C HIS A 68 -3.46 24.79 11.84
N ARG A 69 -4.15 24.22 12.81
CA ARG A 69 -5.37 24.78 13.44
C ARG A 69 -6.53 25.05 12.46
N HIS A 70 -6.50 24.43 11.29
CA HIS A 70 -7.56 24.47 10.29
C HIS A 70 -7.68 23.13 9.57
N ALA A 71 -8.78 22.94 8.83
CA ALA A 71 -8.97 21.76 8.01
C ALA A 71 -7.92 21.69 6.89
N PRO A 72 -7.56 20.46 6.43
CA PRO A 72 -6.64 20.31 5.32
C PRO A 72 -7.15 20.99 4.05
N GLU A 73 -6.25 21.71 3.38
CA GLU A 73 -6.53 22.35 2.09
C GLU A 73 -6.45 21.38 0.92
N TYR A 74 -5.92 20.19 1.16
CA TYR A 74 -5.72 19.12 0.17
C TYR A 74 -6.29 17.81 0.71
N PRO A 75 -6.70 16.88 -0.17
CA PRO A 75 -7.15 15.57 0.29
C PRO A 75 -6.03 14.79 0.98
N ILE A 76 -6.37 14.05 2.02
CA ILE A 76 -5.45 13.14 2.71
C ILE A 76 -5.68 11.74 2.16
N LEU A 77 -4.65 11.16 1.55
CA LEU A 77 -4.62 9.80 1.07
C LEU A 77 -3.74 8.95 1.97
N SER A 78 -4.30 7.85 2.44
CA SER A 78 -3.58 6.82 3.17
C SER A 78 -3.78 5.47 2.50
N ALA A 79 -2.84 4.56 2.72
CA ALA A 79 -2.93 3.20 2.22
C ALA A 79 -2.18 2.25 3.14
N ASP A 80 -2.58 1.00 3.10
CA ASP A 80 -1.87 -0.10 3.73
C ASP A 80 -1.91 -1.32 2.82
N THR A 81 -0.83 -2.09 2.83
CA THR A 81 -0.70 -3.32 2.04
C THR A 81 -0.35 -4.48 2.96
N THR A 82 -1.06 -5.57 2.82
CA THR A 82 -0.75 -6.82 3.53
C THR A 82 -0.72 -7.99 2.57
N VAL A 83 0.06 -9.00 2.92
CA VAL A 83 0.11 -10.29 2.23
C VAL A 83 -0.59 -11.33 3.09
N ALA A 84 -1.40 -12.17 2.49
CA ALA A 84 -2.08 -13.26 3.17
C ALA A 84 -1.86 -14.59 2.44
N LEU A 85 -1.52 -15.62 3.19
CA LEU A 85 -1.43 -16.99 2.71
C LEU A 85 -2.30 -17.88 3.59
N HIS A 86 -3.29 -18.57 2.98
CA HIS A 86 -4.25 -19.41 3.72
C HIS A 86 -4.89 -18.67 4.91
N ASN A 87 -5.29 -17.42 4.71
CA ASN A 87 -5.86 -16.53 5.73
C ASN A 87 -4.89 -16.09 6.84
N HIS A 88 -3.60 -16.41 6.74
CA HIS A 88 -2.58 -15.90 7.65
C HIS A 88 -1.97 -14.62 7.09
N ILE A 89 -1.97 -13.58 7.91
CA ILE A 89 -1.34 -12.30 7.56
C ILE A 89 0.18 -12.44 7.66
N LEU A 90 0.88 -12.12 6.58
CA LEU A 90 2.33 -12.04 6.53
C LEU A 90 2.74 -10.57 6.54
N GLY A 91 3.23 -10.11 7.69
CA GLY A 91 3.78 -8.77 7.83
C GLY A 91 5.18 -8.65 7.26
N LYS A 92 5.88 -7.59 7.65
CA LYS A 92 7.31 -7.44 7.37
C LYS A 92 8.10 -8.49 8.15
N PRO A 93 9.15 -9.08 7.57
CA PRO A 93 9.98 -10.03 8.30
C PRO A 93 10.74 -9.32 9.44
N GLU A 94 10.79 -9.97 10.60
CA GLU A 94 11.49 -9.47 11.79
C GLU A 94 12.98 -9.81 11.79
N SER A 95 13.37 -10.77 10.95
CA SER A 95 14.74 -11.27 10.84
C SER A 95 14.95 -11.93 9.47
N ALA A 96 16.21 -12.19 9.12
CA ALA A 96 16.55 -12.95 7.91
C ALA A 96 15.92 -14.37 7.93
N GLU A 97 15.89 -15.01 9.09
CA GLU A 97 15.27 -16.33 9.24
C GLU A 97 13.75 -16.25 9.04
N HIS A 98 13.08 -15.26 9.58
CA HIS A 98 11.65 -15.03 9.36
C HIS A 98 11.35 -14.77 7.88
N ALA A 99 12.19 -13.97 7.19
CA ALA A 99 12.07 -13.78 5.75
C ALA A 99 12.21 -15.09 4.97
N ARG A 100 13.13 -15.96 5.38
CA ARG A 100 13.31 -17.30 4.80
C ARG A 100 12.05 -18.15 4.93
N GLU A 101 11.48 -18.21 6.11
CA GLU A 101 10.24 -18.95 6.38
C GLU A 101 9.10 -18.44 5.51
N MET A 102 8.93 -17.11 5.42
CA MET A 102 7.91 -16.49 4.55
C MET A 102 8.09 -16.93 3.09
N LEU A 103 9.29 -16.82 2.55
CA LEU A 103 9.57 -17.18 1.15
C LEU A 103 9.40 -18.68 0.89
N GLN A 104 9.79 -19.53 1.84
CA GLN A 104 9.55 -20.98 1.75
C GLN A 104 8.06 -21.28 1.70
N ASN A 105 7.23 -20.60 2.50
CA ASN A 105 5.78 -20.77 2.52
C ASN A 105 5.12 -20.25 1.24
N LEU A 106 5.63 -19.17 0.65
CA LEU A 106 5.11 -18.62 -0.60
C LEU A 106 5.54 -19.41 -1.83
N SER A 107 6.65 -20.16 -1.76
CA SER A 107 7.21 -20.95 -2.85
C SER A 107 6.16 -21.88 -3.46
N GLY A 108 5.97 -21.83 -4.77
CA GLY A 108 5.08 -22.72 -5.51
C GLY A 108 3.59 -22.57 -5.15
N SER A 109 3.20 -21.51 -4.48
CA SER A 109 1.84 -21.28 -3.98
C SER A 109 1.22 -20.01 -4.53
N VAL A 110 -0.09 -19.89 -4.39
CA VAL A 110 -0.83 -18.64 -4.66
C VAL A 110 -1.14 -17.97 -3.33
N HIS A 111 -0.75 -16.72 -3.21
CA HIS A 111 -1.08 -15.88 -2.06
C HIS A 111 -1.88 -14.66 -2.49
N GLN A 112 -2.46 -13.96 -1.54
CA GLN A 112 -3.20 -12.73 -1.76
C GLN A 112 -2.37 -11.52 -1.33
N VAL A 113 -2.45 -10.46 -2.11
CA VAL A 113 -1.96 -9.13 -1.74
C VAL A 113 -3.17 -8.20 -1.68
N LEU A 114 -3.40 -7.60 -0.52
CA LEU A 114 -4.50 -6.69 -0.29
C LEU A 114 -3.93 -5.30 -0.03
N THR A 115 -4.46 -4.32 -0.74
CA THR A 115 -4.14 -2.91 -0.47
C THR A 115 -5.44 -2.15 -0.25
N ALA A 116 -5.56 -1.54 0.93
CA ALA A 116 -6.64 -0.63 1.25
C ALA A 116 -6.19 0.81 1.05
N VAL A 117 -7.09 1.64 0.54
CA VAL A 117 -6.89 3.08 0.34
C VAL A 117 -8.01 3.82 1.03
N SER A 118 -7.66 4.91 1.71
CA SER A 118 -8.61 5.85 2.27
C SER A 118 -8.29 7.26 1.79
N VAL A 119 -9.31 8.00 1.40
CA VAL A 119 -9.18 9.41 1.00
C VAL A 119 -10.12 10.25 1.83
N HIS A 120 -9.57 11.21 2.58
CA HIS A 120 -10.34 12.19 3.35
C HIS A 120 -10.36 13.52 2.62
N TRP A 121 -11.56 14.03 2.36
CA TRP A 121 -11.75 15.33 1.74
C TRP A 121 -13.06 15.97 2.21
N GLN A 122 -12.99 17.24 2.63
CA GLN A 122 -14.16 18.06 3.01
C GLN A 122 -15.09 17.37 4.02
N GLY A 123 -14.53 16.78 5.06
CA GLY A 123 -15.28 16.15 6.14
C GLY A 123 -15.78 14.73 5.86
N HIS A 124 -15.50 14.18 4.70
CA HIS A 124 -15.86 12.82 4.33
C HIS A 124 -14.63 11.97 4.07
N THR A 125 -14.69 10.67 4.43
CA THR A 125 -13.63 9.71 4.14
C THR A 125 -14.19 8.56 3.30
N TYR A 126 -13.52 8.30 2.19
CA TYR A 126 -13.88 7.26 1.23
C TYR A 126 -12.85 6.14 1.32
N HIS A 127 -13.29 4.90 1.20
CA HIS A 127 -12.46 3.72 1.37
C HIS A 127 -12.63 2.74 0.22
N HIS A 128 -11.55 2.04 -0.12
CA HIS A 128 -11.60 0.90 -1.02
C HIS A 128 -10.51 -0.09 -0.66
N THR A 129 -10.80 -1.39 -0.75
CA THR A 129 -9.82 -2.47 -0.58
C THR A 129 -9.75 -3.26 -1.87
N GLN A 130 -8.55 -3.35 -2.44
CA GLN A 130 -8.25 -4.14 -3.63
C GLN A 130 -7.50 -5.40 -3.22
N GLN A 131 -7.90 -6.54 -3.77
CA GLN A 131 -7.25 -7.84 -3.53
C GLN A 131 -6.77 -8.44 -4.85
N SER A 132 -5.54 -8.92 -4.85
CA SER A 132 -4.93 -9.60 -5.99
C SER A 132 -4.42 -10.98 -5.59
N ASP A 133 -4.44 -11.93 -6.52
CA ASP A 133 -3.82 -13.23 -6.38
C ASP A 133 -2.47 -13.23 -7.09
N VAL A 134 -1.43 -13.68 -6.38
CA VAL A 134 -0.07 -13.76 -6.91
C VAL A 134 0.44 -15.19 -6.78
N ALA A 135 0.84 -15.77 -7.89
CA ALA A 135 1.42 -17.11 -7.93
C ALA A 135 2.94 -17.03 -8.00
N PHE A 136 3.62 -17.67 -7.05
CA PHE A 136 5.07 -17.84 -7.09
C PHE A 136 5.47 -19.12 -7.80
N LYS A 137 6.57 -19.05 -8.54
CA LYS A 137 7.30 -20.26 -8.97
C LYS A 137 7.81 -21.00 -7.74
N THR A 138 8.17 -22.26 -7.89
CA THR A 138 8.91 -22.99 -6.85
C THR A 138 10.29 -22.37 -6.67
N LEU A 139 10.62 -21.98 -5.43
CA LEU A 139 11.89 -21.39 -5.05
C LEU A 139 12.81 -22.47 -4.46
N ASN A 140 14.09 -22.41 -4.78
CA ASN A 140 15.11 -23.21 -4.11
C ASN A 140 15.85 -22.40 -3.04
N GLU A 141 16.60 -23.09 -2.18
CA GLU A 141 17.33 -22.45 -1.07
C GLU A 141 18.38 -21.45 -1.54
N ALA A 142 19.02 -21.67 -2.68
CA ALA A 142 20.02 -20.75 -3.22
C ALA A 142 19.38 -19.42 -3.64
N GLU A 143 18.21 -19.46 -4.29
CA GLU A 143 17.45 -18.27 -4.67
C GLU A 143 17.00 -17.49 -3.44
N ILE A 144 16.46 -18.18 -2.45
CA ILE A 144 15.99 -17.56 -1.20
C ILE A 144 17.15 -16.90 -0.47
N SER A 145 18.27 -17.60 -0.30
CA SER A 145 19.45 -17.09 0.38
C SER A 145 20.04 -15.86 -0.31
N ALA A 146 20.17 -15.91 -1.64
CA ALA A 146 20.67 -14.79 -2.43
C ALA A 146 19.76 -13.56 -2.34
N TYR A 147 18.45 -13.78 -2.37
CA TYR A 147 17.46 -12.72 -2.28
C TYR A 147 17.49 -12.01 -0.92
N ILE A 148 17.55 -12.78 0.16
CA ILE A 148 17.67 -12.24 1.53
C ILE A 148 18.99 -11.48 1.71
N ALA A 149 20.12 -12.01 1.19
CA ALA A 149 21.42 -11.37 1.27
C ALA A 149 21.43 -9.98 0.59
N GLY A 150 20.61 -9.77 -0.42
CA GLY A 150 20.45 -8.49 -1.10
C GLY A 150 19.69 -7.44 -0.29
N GLY A 151 19.01 -7.82 0.79
CA GLY A 151 18.32 -6.91 1.71
C GLY A 151 16.92 -6.46 1.28
N GLU A 152 16.49 -6.72 0.03
CA GLU A 152 15.18 -6.29 -0.48
C GLU A 152 13.99 -6.81 0.34
N PRO A 153 13.98 -8.04 0.87
CA PRO A 153 12.84 -8.57 1.62
C PRO A 153 12.49 -7.83 2.91
N MET A 154 13.44 -7.15 3.54
CA MET A 154 13.37 -6.82 4.96
C MET A 154 12.36 -5.73 5.32
N ASP A 155 12.00 -4.87 4.38
CA ASP A 155 11.06 -3.75 4.61
C ASP A 155 9.68 -3.96 3.95
N LYS A 156 9.41 -5.19 3.49
CA LYS A 156 8.21 -5.48 2.68
C LYS A 156 7.33 -6.55 3.32
N ALA A 157 6.02 -6.33 3.30
CA ALA A 157 5.04 -7.34 3.68
C ALA A 157 5.22 -8.60 2.79
N GLY A 158 5.24 -9.78 3.40
CA GLY A 158 5.46 -11.04 2.71
C GLY A 158 6.89 -11.27 2.24
N ALA A 159 7.82 -10.41 2.61
CA ALA A 159 9.26 -10.54 2.31
C ALA A 159 9.63 -10.47 0.82
N TYR A 160 8.85 -9.78 -0.02
CA TYR A 160 9.26 -9.54 -1.41
C TYR A 160 8.68 -8.26 -1.99
N GLY A 161 9.33 -7.75 -3.05
CA GLY A 161 8.85 -6.63 -3.85
C GLY A 161 8.73 -7.00 -5.33
N ILE A 162 7.52 -6.86 -5.89
CA ILE A 162 7.25 -7.20 -7.30
C ILE A 162 8.01 -6.29 -8.27
N GLN A 163 8.28 -5.05 -7.90
CA GLN A 163 9.03 -4.09 -8.71
C GLN A 163 10.54 -4.34 -8.73
N GLY A 164 11.06 -5.07 -7.74
CA GLY A 164 12.48 -5.37 -7.60
C GLY A 164 12.82 -6.78 -8.10
N LEU A 165 13.87 -7.35 -7.52
CA LEU A 165 14.32 -8.71 -7.83
C LEU A 165 13.25 -9.76 -7.51
N GLY A 166 12.39 -9.50 -6.52
CA GLY A 166 11.27 -10.38 -6.19
C GLY A 166 10.29 -10.61 -7.34
N GLY A 167 10.28 -9.72 -8.34
CA GLY A 167 9.49 -9.91 -9.55
C GLY A 167 9.82 -11.17 -10.33
N VAL A 168 11.06 -11.68 -10.24
CA VAL A 168 11.46 -12.93 -10.91
C VAL A 168 10.81 -14.17 -10.31
N PHE A 169 10.22 -14.07 -9.12
CA PHE A 169 9.51 -15.16 -8.46
C PHE A 169 8.06 -15.28 -8.89
N VAL A 170 7.49 -14.21 -9.43
CA VAL A 170 6.07 -14.11 -9.79
C VAL A 170 5.82 -14.77 -11.14
N ALA A 171 5.09 -15.88 -11.12
CA ALA A 171 4.70 -16.61 -12.32
C ALA A 171 3.40 -16.09 -12.93
N ASP A 172 2.47 -15.61 -12.11
CA ASP A 172 1.18 -15.07 -12.54
C ASP A 172 0.65 -14.08 -11.52
N LEU A 173 -0.12 -13.11 -12.01
CA LEU A 173 -0.80 -12.13 -11.19
C LEU A 173 -2.20 -11.92 -11.74
N ARG A 174 -3.21 -12.07 -10.87
CA ARG A 174 -4.61 -11.74 -11.17
C ARG A 174 -5.08 -10.63 -10.28
N GLY A 175 -5.32 -9.48 -10.85
CA GLY A 175 -5.78 -8.30 -10.13
C GLY A 175 -5.02 -7.04 -10.53
N SER A 176 -4.60 -6.26 -9.55
CA SER A 176 -3.97 -4.97 -9.74
C SER A 176 -2.45 -5.05 -9.54
N PHE A 177 -1.69 -4.89 -10.61
CA PHE A 177 -0.23 -4.79 -10.51
C PHE A 177 0.18 -3.62 -9.59
N THR A 178 -0.43 -2.45 -9.78
CA THR A 178 -0.13 -1.28 -8.93
C THR A 178 -0.60 -1.47 -7.50
N GLY A 179 -1.68 -2.23 -7.26
CA GLY A 179 -2.11 -2.63 -5.92
C GLY A 179 -1.07 -3.50 -5.23
N VAL A 180 -0.48 -4.46 -5.94
CA VAL A 180 0.61 -5.30 -5.41
C VAL A 180 1.87 -4.48 -5.14
N MET A 181 2.11 -3.43 -5.91
CA MET A 181 3.18 -2.45 -5.64
C MET A 181 2.95 -1.62 -4.37
N GLY A 182 1.70 -1.47 -3.95
CA GLY A 182 1.30 -0.76 -2.74
C GLY A 182 0.27 0.35 -2.92
N LEU A 183 -0.19 0.63 -4.14
CA LEU A 183 -1.27 1.61 -4.39
C LEU A 183 -2.03 1.25 -5.67
N PRO A 184 -3.27 0.72 -5.55
CA PRO A 184 -4.07 0.36 -6.72
C PRO A 184 -4.55 1.63 -7.43
N VAL A 185 -3.95 1.92 -8.57
CA VAL A 185 -4.14 3.22 -9.27
C VAL A 185 -5.57 3.39 -9.76
N TYR A 186 -6.16 2.36 -10.37
CA TYR A 186 -7.53 2.44 -10.87
C TYR A 186 -8.52 2.82 -9.77
N GLU A 187 -8.48 2.11 -8.65
CA GLU A 187 -9.38 2.31 -7.51
C GLU A 187 -9.09 3.63 -6.80
N THR A 188 -7.81 4.00 -6.69
CA THR A 188 -7.41 5.28 -6.10
C THR A 188 -7.94 6.46 -6.91
N MET A 189 -7.83 6.40 -8.24
CA MET A 189 -8.36 7.45 -9.11
C MET A 189 -9.88 7.53 -9.02
N ALA A 190 -10.57 6.39 -8.90
CA ALA A 190 -12.02 6.35 -8.70
C ALA A 190 -12.44 7.05 -7.39
N LEU A 191 -11.69 6.84 -6.30
CA LEU A 191 -11.94 7.55 -5.03
C LEU A 191 -11.71 9.06 -5.15
N LEU A 192 -10.64 9.48 -5.81
CA LEU A 192 -10.36 10.91 -6.03
C LEU A 192 -11.43 11.55 -6.91
N ALA A 193 -11.87 10.89 -7.97
CA ALA A 193 -12.96 11.37 -8.81
C ALA A 193 -14.28 11.47 -8.03
N GLN A 194 -14.56 10.52 -7.14
CA GLN A 194 -15.74 10.55 -6.25
C GLN A 194 -15.70 11.76 -5.31
N CYS A 195 -14.51 12.21 -4.91
CA CYS A 195 -14.32 13.45 -4.14
C CYS A 195 -14.45 14.72 -4.99
N GLY A 196 -14.66 14.62 -6.30
CA GLY A 196 -14.69 15.76 -7.22
C GLY A 196 -13.31 16.32 -7.56
N LEU A 197 -12.25 15.54 -7.35
CA LEU A 197 -10.87 15.94 -7.62
C LEU A 197 -10.43 15.57 -9.03
N ALA A 198 -9.48 16.31 -9.56
CA ALA A 198 -8.92 16.03 -10.89
C ALA A 198 -8.11 14.73 -10.89
N VAL A 199 -8.30 13.91 -11.94
CA VAL A 199 -7.56 12.66 -12.14
C VAL A 199 -6.88 12.65 -13.51
N PRO A 200 -5.72 11.98 -13.66
CA PRO A 200 -5.08 11.86 -14.97
C PRO A 200 -6.01 11.17 -15.99
N PRO A 201 -5.88 11.47 -17.29
CA PRO A 201 -4.94 12.42 -17.89
C PRO A 201 -5.44 13.87 -17.82
N PHE A 202 -5.55 14.47 -16.67
CA PHE A 202 -6.03 15.83 -16.36
C PHE A 202 -6.56 16.56 -17.57
N GLN A 203 -7.86 16.45 -17.84
CA GLN A 203 -8.48 17.00 -19.04
C GLN A 203 -8.26 18.52 -19.11
N THR A 204 -7.63 18.96 -20.17
CA THR A 204 -7.66 20.39 -20.52
C THR A 204 -9.06 20.73 -21.02
N ALA A 205 -9.69 21.69 -20.37
CA ALA A 205 -10.97 22.24 -20.81
C ALA A 205 -10.86 22.81 -22.21
#